data_a98e98e81f7883593d43ea55aacb7dc0
#
_entry.id   a98e98e81f7883593d43ea55aacb7dc0
#
_cell.length_a   1.000
_cell.length_b   1.000
_cell.length_c   1.000
_cell.angle_alpha   90.00
_cell.angle_beta   90.00
_cell.angle_gamma   90.00
#
_symmetry.space_group_name_H-M   'P 1'
#
loop_
_entity.id
_entity.type
_entity.pdbx_description
1 polymer ?
#
loop_
_entity_poly.entity_id
_entity_poly.type
_entity_poly.pdbx_seq_one_letter_code
_entity_poly.pdbx_strand_id
1 'polypeptide(L)'
;LQALLKQNSTAPVSSVQNYNLRKDLANIFVYLTGGRSAFSSIEIAFSDGTLANVGRFTNLQLDEPSIAQTKKTRHPVWQPPTELTTQFGLQERAYTIYKSVYALDGTDYLGCLILHVDARRVEQIFSVGSSETARFFLLNGKLPLTGAADAADPGFDEVWASPVLFPTGGADSAVRSATLPHWFAFSIPAQMDSWRILGAIPTSYMKREIQVLTSSIYAAGIAAVLLSVLFSIFLSRRIVAPVARLMHSVEELPLEDEIA
;
A
#
# COMPACT_ATOMS: atom_id res chain seq x y z
N LEU A 1 -16.57 -13.78 -21.28
CA LEU A 1 -16.67 -12.42 -21.81
C LEU A 1 -16.30 -12.35 -23.29
N GLN A 2 -15.10 -12.84 -23.69
CA GLN A 2 -14.63 -12.83 -25.09
C GLN A 2 -15.58 -13.55 -26.07
N ALA A 3 -16.18 -14.68 -25.67
CA ALA A 3 -17.15 -15.39 -26.45
C ALA A 3 -18.42 -14.57 -26.71
N LEU A 4 -18.92 -13.86 -25.68
CA LEU A 4 -20.06 -12.95 -25.78
C LEU A 4 -19.75 -11.74 -26.66
N LEU A 5 -18.55 -11.18 -26.55
CA LEU A 5 -18.13 -10.06 -27.39
C LEU A 5 -18.00 -10.42 -28.86
N LYS A 6 -17.47 -11.60 -29.14
CA LYS A 6 -17.34 -12.10 -30.56
C LYS A 6 -18.68 -12.36 -31.22
N GLN A 7 -19.68 -12.85 -30.47
CA GLN A 7 -21.01 -13.15 -31.02
C GLN A 7 -21.76 -11.88 -31.45
N ASN A 8 -21.44 -10.72 -30.87
CA ASN A 8 -22.14 -9.46 -31.09
C ASN A 8 -21.41 -8.46 -32.01
N SER A 9 -20.18 -8.77 -32.46
CA SER A 9 -19.36 -7.85 -33.26
C SER A 9 -19.72 -7.76 -34.72
N THR A 10 -20.66 -8.60 -35.24
CA THR A 10 -20.91 -8.75 -36.67
C THR A 10 -22.31 -8.36 -37.15
N ALA A 11 -23.23 -7.96 -36.26
CA ALA A 11 -24.60 -7.56 -36.65
C ALA A 11 -25.12 -6.42 -35.75
N PRO A 12 -25.99 -5.52 -36.27
CA PRO A 12 -26.66 -4.52 -35.42
C PRO A 12 -27.45 -5.25 -34.34
N VAL A 13 -27.13 -4.95 -33.11
CA VAL A 13 -27.68 -5.65 -31.93
C VAL A 13 -29.17 -5.36 -31.81
N SER A 14 -30.00 -6.38 -32.00
CA SER A 14 -31.43 -6.26 -31.76
C SER A 14 -31.71 -5.95 -30.26
N SER A 15 -32.86 -5.37 -29.94
CA SER A 15 -33.26 -5.07 -28.56
C SER A 15 -33.20 -6.29 -27.62
N VAL A 16 -33.48 -7.47 -28.14
CA VAL A 16 -33.45 -8.76 -27.43
C VAL A 16 -31.98 -9.19 -27.15
N GLN A 17 -31.10 -9.04 -28.14
CA GLN A 17 -29.69 -9.35 -27.98
C GLN A 17 -29.04 -8.40 -26.93
N ASN A 18 -29.39 -7.12 -26.94
CA ASN A 18 -28.95 -6.15 -25.96
C ASN A 18 -29.41 -6.52 -24.52
N TYR A 19 -30.65 -7.01 -24.40
CA TYR A 19 -31.18 -7.49 -23.11
C TYR A 19 -30.39 -8.73 -22.62
N ASN A 20 -30.17 -9.72 -23.45
CA ASN A 20 -29.44 -10.94 -23.11
C ASN A 20 -27.99 -10.59 -22.71
N LEU A 21 -27.33 -9.73 -23.47
CA LEU A 21 -25.97 -9.28 -23.18
C LEU A 21 -25.89 -8.58 -21.82
N ARG A 22 -26.83 -7.67 -21.52
CA ARG A 22 -26.89 -7.00 -20.20
C ARG A 22 -27.12 -7.99 -19.06
N LYS A 23 -27.96 -8.99 -19.25
CA LYS A 23 -28.22 -10.05 -18.28
C LYS A 23 -26.96 -10.88 -18.02
N ASP A 24 -26.24 -11.27 -19.08
CA ASP A 24 -25.00 -12.05 -18.95
C ASP A 24 -23.88 -11.24 -18.31
N LEU A 25 -23.77 -9.95 -18.64
CA LEU A 25 -22.86 -9.03 -17.97
C LEU A 25 -23.22 -8.84 -16.50
N ALA A 26 -24.53 -8.73 -16.18
CA ALA A 26 -24.96 -8.65 -14.78
C ALA A 26 -24.58 -9.90 -14.00
N ASN A 27 -24.75 -11.08 -14.58
CA ASN A 27 -24.34 -12.35 -13.95
C ASN A 27 -22.82 -12.40 -13.74
N ILE A 28 -22.02 -12.01 -14.73
CA ILE A 28 -20.57 -11.92 -14.62
C ILE A 28 -20.19 -10.89 -13.53
N PHE A 29 -20.83 -9.74 -13.51
CA PHE A 29 -20.61 -8.71 -12.50
C PHE A 29 -20.89 -9.23 -11.09
N VAL A 30 -22.04 -9.86 -10.86
CA VAL A 30 -22.40 -10.47 -9.57
C VAL A 30 -21.40 -11.54 -9.17
N TYR A 31 -20.98 -12.38 -10.11
CA TYR A 31 -19.98 -13.42 -9.88
C TYR A 31 -18.62 -12.84 -9.49
N LEU A 32 -18.13 -11.84 -10.24
CA LEU A 32 -16.83 -11.21 -9.99
C LEU A 32 -16.83 -10.40 -8.69
N THR A 33 -17.97 -9.85 -8.31
CA THR A 33 -18.06 -8.94 -7.16
C THR A 33 -18.40 -9.66 -5.86
N GLY A 34 -19.04 -10.82 -5.92
CA GLY A 34 -19.38 -11.63 -4.72
C GLY A 34 -20.00 -10.83 -3.56
N GLY A 35 -20.64 -9.70 -3.85
CA GLY A 35 -21.25 -8.77 -2.89
C GLY A 35 -20.26 -7.90 -2.07
N ARG A 36 -18.95 -8.00 -2.30
CA ARG A 36 -17.90 -7.24 -1.57
C ARG A 36 -16.98 -6.42 -2.46
N SER A 37 -17.38 -6.19 -3.71
CA SER A 37 -16.50 -5.56 -4.68
C SER A 37 -16.33 -4.06 -4.47
N ALA A 38 -15.13 -3.58 -4.73
CA ALA A 38 -14.85 -2.16 -4.91
C ALA A 38 -15.43 -1.59 -6.20
N PHE A 39 -15.86 -2.46 -7.13
CA PHE A 39 -16.44 -2.04 -8.41
C PHE A 39 -17.88 -1.59 -8.24
N SER A 40 -18.18 -0.41 -8.73
CA SER A 40 -19.52 0.19 -8.67
C SER A 40 -20.29 -0.02 -9.97
N SER A 41 -19.61 -0.12 -11.10
CA SER A 41 -20.20 -0.29 -12.42
C SER A 41 -19.22 -0.93 -13.39
N ILE A 42 -19.77 -1.67 -14.34
CA ILE A 42 -19.05 -2.20 -15.51
C ILE A 42 -19.76 -1.73 -16.77
N GLU A 43 -19.01 -1.21 -17.71
CA GLU A 43 -19.48 -0.82 -19.01
C GLU A 43 -18.61 -1.46 -20.09
N ILE A 44 -19.22 -1.81 -21.21
CA ILE A 44 -18.50 -2.26 -22.39
C ILE A 44 -18.91 -1.39 -23.57
N ALA A 45 -17.93 -0.71 -24.13
CA ALA A 45 -18.05 -0.04 -25.41
C ALA A 45 -17.58 -1.02 -26.51
N PHE A 46 -18.49 -1.48 -27.33
CA PHE A 46 -18.17 -2.38 -28.44
C PHE A 46 -17.52 -1.64 -29.60
N SER A 47 -16.85 -2.38 -30.47
CA SER A 47 -16.18 -1.84 -31.65
C SER A 47 -17.17 -1.25 -32.70
N ASP A 48 -18.44 -1.62 -32.64
CA ASP A 48 -19.52 -1.09 -33.46
C ASP A 48 -20.18 0.18 -32.88
N GLY A 49 -19.69 0.68 -31.76
CA GLY A 49 -20.23 1.85 -31.04
C GLY A 49 -21.39 1.54 -30.10
N THR A 50 -21.85 0.28 -30.01
CA THR A 50 -22.87 -0.07 -29.00
C THR A 50 -22.31 -0.08 -27.61
N LEU A 51 -23.16 0.25 -26.61
CA LEU A 51 -22.81 0.33 -25.20
C LEU A 51 -23.67 -0.64 -24.39
N ALA A 52 -23.02 -1.38 -23.51
CA ALA A 52 -23.71 -2.15 -22.49
C ALA A 52 -23.18 -1.77 -21.11
N ASN A 53 -24.07 -1.39 -20.21
CA ASN A 53 -23.75 -0.96 -18.87
C ASN A 53 -24.51 -1.79 -17.83
N VAL A 54 -23.81 -2.19 -16.77
CA VAL A 54 -24.38 -2.83 -15.59
C VAL A 54 -23.75 -2.22 -14.35
N GLY A 55 -24.58 -1.71 -13.46
CA GLY A 55 -24.11 -1.14 -12.19
C GLY A 55 -24.88 0.11 -11.77
N ARG A 56 -24.24 0.92 -10.95
CA ARG A 56 -24.87 2.06 -10.24
C ARG A 56 -24.91 3.35 -11.07
N PHE A 57 -23.98 3.53 -12.00
CA PHE A 57 -23.86 4.76 -12.79
C PHE A 57 -24.65 4.69 -14.09
N THR A 58 -25.20 5.83 -14.48
CA THR A 58 -25.96 6.00 -15.73
C THR A 58 -25.41 7.18 -16.52
N ASN A 59 -25.73 7.23 -17.81
CA ASN A 59 -25.36 8.35 -18.69
C ASN A 59 -23.82 8.65 -18.68
N LEU A 60 -23.03 7.60 -18.68
CA LEU A 60 -21.57 7.74 -18.71
C LEU A 60 -21.15 8.30 -20.08
N GLN A 61 -20.36 9.35 -20.06
CA GLN A 61 -19.71 9.87 -21.24
C GLN A 61 -18.45 9.07 -21.50
N LEU A 62 -18.32 8.52 -22.70
CA LEU A 62 -17.11 7.83 -23.13
C LEU A 62 -15.96 8.80 -23.27
N ASP A 63 -14.83 8.49 -22.64
CA ASP A 63 -13.59 9.21 -22.85
C ASP A 63 -12.82 8.59 -24.04
N GLU A 64 -13.12 9.10 -25.22
CA GLU A 64 -12.49 8.63 -26.46
C GLU A 64 -10.94 8.66 -26.43
N PRO A 65 -10.27 9.68 -25.83
CA PRO A 65 -8.83 9.66 -25.67
C PRO A 65 -8.30 8.45 -24.88
N SER A 66 -8.93 8.11 -23.76
CA SER A 66 -8.54 6.95 -22.96
C SER A 66 -8.80 5.63 -23.67
N ILE A 67 -9.91 5.52 -24.40
CA ILE A 67 -10.19 4.35 -25.25
C ILE A 67 -9.13 4.19 -26.33
N ALA A 68 -8.77 5.27 -27.00
CA ALA A 68 -7.74 5.26 -28.04
C ALA A 68 -6.35 4.91 -27.44
N GLN A 69 -6.03 5.45 -26.27
CA GLN A 69 -4.78 5.16 -25.58
C GLN A 69 -4.69 3.69 -25.19
N THR A 70 -5.72 3.10 -24.54
CA THR A 70 -5.70 1.69 -24.16
C THR A 70 -5.67 0.76 -25.38
N LYS A 71 -6.30 1.15 -26.49
CA LYS A 71 -6.24 0.42 -27.75
C LYS A 71 -4.83 0.40 -28.32
N LYS A 72 -4.12 1.53 -28.28
CA LYS A 72 -2.74 1.68 -28.77
C LYS A 72 -1.73 0.93 -27.90
N THR A 73 -1.82 1.11 -26.59
CA THR A 73 -0.83 0.57 -25.63
C THR A 73 -1.11 -0.87 -25.24
N ARG A 74 -2.36 -1.33 -25.37
CA ARG A 74 -2.88 -2.59 -24.82
C ARG A 74 -2.79 -2.70 -23.29
N HIS A 75 -2.41 -1.61 -22.61
CA HIS A 75 -2.39 -1.52 -21.15
C HIS A 75 -3.66 -0.86 -20.61
N PRO A 76 -4.09 -1.16 -19.38
CA PRO A 76 -5.18 -0.44 -18.74
C PRO A 76 -4.81 1.03 -18.59
N VAL A 77 -5.76 1.92 -18.89
CA VAL A 77 -5.63 3.36 -18.64
C VAL A 77 -6.50 3.70 -17.43
N TRP A 78 -5.91 4.31 -16.44
CA TRP A 78 -6.58 4.73 -15.22
C TRP A 78 -6.81 6.23 -15.24
N GLN A 79 -8.02 6.64 -14.91
CA GLN A 79 -8.34 8.05 -14.71
C GLN A 79 -8.48 8.39 -13.23
N PRO A 80 -8.12 9.62 -12.84
CA PRO A 80 -8.38 10.13 -11.49
C PRO A 80 -9.87 10.09 -11.18
N PRO A 81 -10.25 10.11 -9.89
CA PRO A 81 -11.64 10.01 -9.50
C PRO A 81 -12.42 11.25 -9.97
N THR A 82 -13.51 10.99 -10.69
CA THR A 82 -14.46 12.00 -11.17
C THR A 82 -15.83 11.78 -10.53
N GLU A 83 -16.64 12.84 -10.49
CA GLU A 83 -18.03 12.74 -10.04
C GLU A 83 -18.89 12.12 -11.14
N LEU A 84 -19.54 11.02 -10.81
CA LEU A 84 -20.45 10.28 -11.68
C LEU A 84 -21.84 10.26 -11.08
N THR A 85 -22.87 10.36 -11.93
CA THR A 85 -24.26 10.33 -11.49
C THR A 85 -24.77 8.90 -11.42
N THR A 86 -25.28 8.51 -10.26
CA THR A 86 -25.91 7.20 -10.08
C THR A 86 -27.32 7.17 -10.71
N GLN A 87 -27.87 5.97 -10.90
CA GLN A 87 -29.26 5.79 -11.37
C GLN A 87 -30.32 6.43 -10.45
N PHE A 88 -29.96 6.80 -9.23
CA PHE A 88 -30.82 7.49 -8.27
C PHE A 88 -30.57 9.01 -8.23
N GLY A 89 -29.76 9.55 -9.16
CA GLY A 89 -29.44 10.98 -9.22
C GLY A 89 -28.40 11.45 -8.19
N LEU A 90 -27.77 10.54 -7.44
CA LEU A 90 -26.72 10.88 -6.49
C LEU A 90 -25.39 11.05 -7.20
N GLN A 91 -24.59 12.01 -6.75
CA GLN A 91 -23.21 12.18 -7.22
C GLN A 91 -22.27 11.32 -6.35
N GLU A 92 -21.51 10.46 -6.99
CA GLU A 92 -20.49 9.63 -6.33
C GLU A 92 -19.16 9.75 -7.08
N ARG A 93 -18.06 9.81 -6.33
CA ARG A 93 -16.72 9.84 -6.93
C ARG A 93 -16.25 8.42 -7.23
N ALA A 94 -15.79 8.19 -8.45
CA ALA A 94 -15.25 6.91 -8.87
C ALA A 94 -14.01 7.07 -9.74
N TYR A 95 -13.07 6.16 -9.57
CA TYR A 95 -11.96 5.95 -10.51
C TYR A 95 -12.49 5.20 -11.73
N THR A 96 -12.05 5.57 -12.92
CA THR A 96 -12.41 4.87 -14.15
C THR A 96 -11.20 4.17 -14.75
N ILE A 97 -11.38 2.90 -15.09
CA ILE A 97 -10.35 2.06 -15.69
C ILE A 97 -10.82 1.64 -17.06
N TYR A 98 -10.04 1.95 -18.08
CA TYR A 98 -10.27 1.54 -19.46
C TYR A 98 -9.34 0.39 -19.82
N LYS A 99 -9.89 -0.67 -20.40
CA LYS A 99 -9.11 -1.83 -20.86
C LYS A 99 -9.61 -2.31 -22.23
N SER A 100 -8.77 -2.21 -23.24
CA SER A 100 -9.07 -2.77 -24.56
C SER A 100 -9.19 -4.29 -24.49
N VAL A 101 -10.21 -4.82 -25.17
CA VAL A 101 -10.48 -6.24 -25.27
C VAL A 101 -10.31 -6.65 -26.73
N TYR A 102 -9.53 -7.71 -26.93
CA TYR A 102 -9.25 -8.29 -28.24
C TYR A 102 -9.76 -9.73 -28.33
N ALA A 103 -9.93 -10.24 -29.53
CA ALA A 103 -10.19 -11.66 -29.77
C ALA A 103 -9.03 -12.52 -29.22
N LEU A 104 -9.28 -13.81 -29.01
CA LEU A 104 -8.30 -14.75 -28.45
C LEU A 104 -7.01 -14.84 -29.26
N ASP A 105 -7.11 -14.64 -30.57
CA ASP A 105 -5.97 -14.58 -31.49
C ASP A 105 -5.18 -13.26 -31.38
N GLY A 106 -5.72 -12.30 -30.65
CA GLY A 106 -5.10 -10.98 -30.39
C GLY A 106 -5.18 -10.03 -31.58
N THR A 107 -5.86 -10.38 -32.68
CA THR A 107 -5.91 -9.57 -33.92
C THR A 107 -7.05 -8.57 -33.88
N ASP A 108 -8.27 -9.03 -33.61
CA ASP A 108 -9.47 -8.22 -33.71
C ASP A 108 -9.78 -7.45 -32.40
N TYR A 109 -9.93 -6.15 -32.53
CA TYR A 109 -10.42 -5.33 -31.45
C TYR A 109 -11.93 -5.49 -31.26
N LEU A 110 -12.35 -6.02 -30.13
CA LEU A 110 -13.76 -6.30 -29.81
C LEU A 110 -14.46 -5.14 -29.11
N GLY A 111 -13.69 -4.32 -28.41
CA GLY A 111 -14.24 -3.21 -27.66
C GLY A 111 -13.36 -2.80 -26.46
N CYS A 112 -13.89 -1.91 -25.64
CA CYS A 112 -13.27 -1.44 -24.42
C CYS A 112 -14.12 -1.81 -23.20
N LEU A 113 -13.52 -2.49 -22.24
CA LEU A 113 -14.10 -2.69 -20.91
C LEU A 113 -13.80 -1.47 -20.07
N ILE A 114 -14.82 -0.90 -19.47
CA ILE A 114 -14.76 0.27 -18.60
C ILE A 114 -15.24 -0.14 -17.21
N LEU A 115 -14.39 0.03 -16.21
CA LEU A 115 -14.68 -0.33 -14.83
C LEU A 115 -14.69 0.93 -13.97
N HIS A 116 -15.72 1.08 -13.16
CA HIS A 116 -15.80 2.17 -12.19
C HIS A 116 -15.59 1.63 -10.78
N VAL A 117 -14.61 2.19 -10.09
CA VAL A 117 -14.20 1.82 -8.73
C VAL A 117 -14.60 2.93 -7.77
N ASP A 118 -15.36 2.64 -6.74
CA ASP A 118 -15.76 3.62 -5.72
C ASP A 118 -14.52 4.24 -5.06
N ALA A 119 -14.37 5.56 -5.20
CA ALA A 119 -13.23 6.29 -4.66
C ALA A 119 -13.13 6.14 -3.13
N ARG A 120 -14.25 6.09 -2.42
CA ARG A 120 -14.29 5.88 -0.97
C ARG A 120 -13.68 4.54 -0.55
N ARG A 121 -13.83 3.49 -1.38
CA ARG A 121 -13.22 2.18 -1.10
C ARG A 121 -11.71 2.23 -1.25
N VAL A 122 -11.21 2.92 -2.26
CA VAL A 122 -9.78 3.15 -2.43
C VAL A 122 -9.25 3.99 -1.28
N GLU A 123 -9.91 5.09 -0.94
CA GLU A 123 -9.55 5.95 0.20
C GLU A 123 -9.53 5.17 1.53
N GLN A 124 -10.50 4.27 1.77
CA GLN A 124 -10.51 3.40 2.95
C GLN A 124 -9.28 2.49 3.05
N ILE A 125 -8.81 1.94 1.94
CA ILE A 125 -7.59 1.11 1.94
C ILE A 125 -6.39 1.93 2.41
N PHE A 126 -6.25 3.15 1.91
CA PHE A 126 -5.17 4.05 2.29
C PHE A 126 -5.33 4.63 3.70
N SER A 127 -6.57 4.90 4.14
CA SER A 127 -6.84 5.41 5.50
C SER A 127 -6.59 4.34 6.57
N VAL A 128 -6.89 3.08 6.31
CA VAL A 128 -6.58 1.97 7.25
C VAL A 128 -5.06 1.78 7.37
N GLY A 129 -4.30 1.98 6.28
CA GLY A 129 -2.84 1.97 6.31
C GLY A 129 -2.24 3.23 6.95
N SER A 130 -2.98 4.33 6.96
CA SER A 130 -2.55 5.60 7.54
C SER A 130 -2.89 5.64 9.04
N SER A 131 -1.95 6.09 9.84
CA SER A 131 -2.08 6.25 11.29
C SER A 131 -1.37 7.53 11.73
N GLU A 132 -1.38 7.85 13.01
CA GLU A 132 -0.53 8.92 13.56
C GLU A 132 0.96 8.68 13.29
N THR A 133 1.32 7.41 13.05
CA THR A 133 2.71 6.95 12.86
C THR A 133 3.13 6.79 11.41
N ALA A 134 2.18 6.72 10.48
CA ALA A 134 2.48 6.59 9.05
C ALA A 134 1.33 7.14 8.23
N ARG A 135 1.62 7.77 7.11
CA ARG A 135 0.63 8.27 6.15
C ARG A 135 0.90 7.72 4.77
N PHE A 136 -0.14 7.29 4.08
CA PHE A 136 -0.05 6.74 2.74
C PHE A 136 -0.95 7.49 1.78
N PHE A 137 -0.42 7.76 0.60
CA PHE A 137 -1.11 8.48 -0.47
C PHE A 137 -0.98 7.73 -1.78
N LEU A 138 -2.04 7.74 -2.56
CA LEU A 138 -1.99 7.39 -3.96
C LEU A 138 -1.85 8.68 -4.77
N LEU A 139 -0.87 8.74 -5.65
CA LEU A 139 -0.54 9.91 -6.44
C LEU A 139 -0.67 9.64 -7.94
N ASN A 140 -1.09 10.64 -8.69
CA ASN A 140 -0.89 10.70 -10.14
C ASN A 140 0.10 11.83 -10.43
N GLY A 141 1.34 11.48 -10.77
CA GLY A 141 2.43 12.45 -10.79
C GLY A 141 2.66 13.00 -9.37
N LYS A 142 2.42 14.31 -9.19
CA LYS A 142 2.46 14.98 -7.87
C LYS A 142 1.07 15.24 -7.27
N LEU A 143 0.00 14.92 -8.00
CA LEU A 143 -1.36 15.18 -7.54
C LEU A 143 -1.83 14.04 -6.60
N PRO A 144 -2.17 14.33 -5.34
CA PRO A 144 -2.73 13.32 -4.44
C PRO A 144 -4.15 12.96 -4.88
N LEU A 145 -4.38 11.66 -5.08
CA LEU A 145 -5.69 11.10 -5.40
C LEU A 145 -6.44 10.65 -4.16
N THR A 146 -5.70 10.28 -3.09
CA THR A 146 -6.23 9.91 -1.78
C THR A 146 -5.58 10.75 -0.70
N GLY A 147 -6.26 10.97 0.42
CA GLY A 147 -5.71 11.71 1.56
C GLY A 147 -5.41 13.20 1.25
N ALA A 148 -6.19 13.84 0.37
CA ALA A 148 -5.92 15.22 -0.05
C ALA A 148 -5.89 16.23 1.11
N ALA A 149 -6.69 16.00 2.16
CA ALA A 149 -6.69 16.83 3.37
C ALA A 149 -5.36 16.69 4.15
N ASP A 150 -4.86 15.47 4.28
CA ASP A 150 -3.56 15.20 4.94
C ASP A 150 -2.39 15.69 4.08
N ALA A 151 -2.54 15.64 2.75
CA ALA A 151 -1.53 16.13 1.81
C ALA A 151 -1.40 17.66 1.83
N ALA A 152 -2.43 18.37 2.23
CA ALA A 152 -2.43 19.84 2.40
C ALA A 152 -1.86 20.28 3.76
N ASP A 153 -1.45 19.37 4.63
CA ASP A 153 -0.79 19.69 5.90
C ASP A 153 0.56 20.40 5.61
N PRO A 154 0.78 21.60 6.15
CA PRO A 154 2.05 22.35 5.97
C PRO A 154 3.29 21.54 6.38
N GLY A 155 3.15 20.58 7.28
CA GLY A 155 4.22 19.67 7.66
C GLY A 155 4.70 18.75 6.52
N PHE A 156 3.96 18.64 5.44
CA PHE A 156 4.31 17.82 4.25
C PHE A 156 5.05 18.58 3.14
N ASP A 157 5.22 19.89 3.26
CA ASP A 157 5.86 20.69 2.20
C ASP A 157 7.26 20.18 1.83
N GLU A 158 8.03 19.71 2.83
CA GLU A 158 9.37 19.16 2.58
C GLU A 158 9.33 17.85 1.80
N VAL A 159 8.26 17.03 1.96
CA VAL A 159 8.07 15.79 1.21
C VAL A 159 7.76 16.11 -0.25
N TRP A 160 6.86 17.09 -0.50
CA TRP A 160 6.49 17.53 -1.84
C TRP A 160 7.61 18.23 -2.58
N ALA A 161 8.48 18.94 -1.87
CA ALA A 161 9.64 19.62 -2.42
C ALA A 161 10.80 18.67 -2.76
N SER A 162 10.78 17.42 -2.29
CA SER A 162 11.90 16.50 -2.44
C SER A 162 12.13 16.07 -3.90
N PRO A 163 13.27 16.42 -4.52
CA PRO A 163 13.61 16.02 -5.89
C PRO A 163 13.93 14.52 -5.99
N VAL A 164 14.27 13.88 -4.86
CA VAL A 164 14.56 12.45 -4.79
C VAL A 164 13.29 11.64 -4.97
N LEU A 165 12.19 12.05 -4.31
CA LEU A 165 10.90 11.37 -4.39
C LEU A 165 10.18 11.67 -5.71
N PHE A 166 10.35 12.86 -6.26
CA PHE A 166 9.68 13.36 -7.46
C PHE A 166 10.69 13.93 -8.47
N PRO A 167 11.41 13.08 -9.19
CA PRO A 167 12.36 13.55 -10.21
C PRO A 167 11.65 14.24 -11.36
N THR A 168 12.30 15.25 -11.91
CA THR A 168 11.77 16.07 -13.01
C THR A 168 11.90 15.44 -14.39
N GLY A 169 12.23 14.15 -14.52
CA GLY A 169 12.46 13.51 -15.82
C GLY A 169 11.98 12.07 -15.89
N GLY A 170 10.97 11.83 -16.71
CA GLY A 170 10.58 10.52 -17.22
C GLY A 170 9.79 9.62 -16.26
N ALA A 171 9.13 8.60 -16.86
CA ALA A 171 8.48 7.52 -16.12
C ALA A 171 9.57 6.65 -15.46
N ASP A 172 9.77 6.87 -14.17
CA ASP A 172 10.74 6.11 -13.39
C ASP A 172 10.05 4.98 -12.64
N SER A 173 10.43 3.77 -12.98
CA SER A 173 9.96 2.54 -12.34
C SER A 173 10.68 2.23 -11.01
N ALA A 174 11.59 3.08 -10.56
CA ALA A 174 12.37 2.82 -9.36
C ALA A 174 11.62 3.18 -8.07
N VAL A 175 11.80 2.34 -7.05
CA VAL A 175 11.47 2.66 -5.66
C VAL A 175 12.45 3.72 -5.17
N ARG A 176 11.96 4.77 -4.55
CA ARG A 176 12.77 5.87 -4.03
C ARG A 176 12.47 6.11 -2.56
N SER A 177 13.48 6.50 -1.80
CA SER A 177 13.31 6.89 -0.41
C SER A 177 14.18 8.10 -0.10
N ALA A 178 13.70 8.93 0.82
CA ALA A 178 14.41 10.09 1.31
C ALA A 178 14.20 10.23 2.82
N THR A 179 15.29 10.54 3.53
CA THR A 179 15.23 10.96 4.93
C THR A 179 15.26 12.48 4.96
N LEU A 180 14.15 13.06 5.38
CA LEU A 180 13.94 14.50 5.50
C LEU A 180 14.01 14.90 7.00
N PRO A 181 14.10 16.18 7.34
CA PRO A 181 14.20 16.65 8.72
C PRO A 181 13.10 16.09 9.65
N HIS A 182 11.84 16.09 9.16
CA HIS A 182 10.68 15.67 9.94
C HIS A 182 10.07 14.36 9.45
N TRP A 183 10.42 13.88 8.25
CA TRP A 183 9.82 12.72 7.61
C TRP A 183 10.85 11.76 7.03
N PHE A 184 10.61 10.49 7.23
CA PHE A 184 11.16 9.45 6.34
C PHE A 184 10.08 9.13 5.32
N ALA A 185 10.35 9.38 4.04
CA ALA A 185 9.37 9.17 2.98
C ALA A 185 9.91 8.23 1.92
N PHE A 186 9.01 7.45 1.33
CA PHE A 186 9.33 6.57 0.21
C PHE A 186 8.24 6.66 -0.86
N SER A 187 8.63 6.48 -2.10
CA SER A 187 7.75 6.52 -3.26
C SER A 187 7.94 5.25 -4.08
N ILE A 188 6.86 4.51 -4.28
CA ILE A 188 6.83 3.25 -5.02
C ILE A 188 6.00 3.45 -6.28
N PRO A 189 6.51 3.11 -7.48
CA PRO A 189 5.71 3.15 -8.69
C PRO A 189 4.58 2.13 -8.59
N ALA A 190 3.36 2.53 -8.90
CA ALA A 190 2.27 1.60 -9.10
C ALA A 190 2.41 0.97 -10.50
N GLN A 191 1.82 -0.21 -10.70
CA GLN A 191 1.80 -0.86 -12.03
C GLN A 191 0.86 -0.14 -13.03
N MET A 192 0.61 1.12 -12.79
CA MET A 192 -0.27 1.98 -13.55
C MET A 192 0.56 3.20 -13.96
N ASP A 193 0.57 3.59 -15.21
CA ASP A 193 1.37 4.66 -15.80
C ASP A 193 1.77 5.73 -14.75
N SER A 194 1.84 6.88 -14.78
CA SER A 194 2.30 7.91 -13.84
C SER A 194 1.90 7.79 -12.33
N TRP A 195 1.25 6.69 -11.91
CA TRP A 195 0.78 6.53 -10.53
C TRP A 195 1.87 6.02 -9.59
N ARG A 196 1.88 6.56 -8.38
CA ARG A 196 2.84 6.20 -7.34
C ARG A 196 2.15 6.10 -5.98
N ILE A 197 2.66 5.23 -5.14
CA ILE A 197 2.29 5.17 -3.73
C ILE A 197 3.37 5.90 -2.95
N LEU A 198 2.99 6.95 -2.25
CA LEU A 198 3.86 7.68 -1.33
C LEU A 198 3.53 7.25 0.08
N GLY A 199 4.53 6.77 0.81
CA GLY A 199 4.48 6.55 2.25
C GLY A 199 5.37 7.54 2.97
N ALA A 200 4.90 8.08 4.09
CA ALA A 200 5.66 8.99 4.94
C ALA A 200 5.49 8.65 6.41
N ILE A 201 6.60 8.56 7.13
CA ILE A 201 6.68 8.23 8.56
C ILE A 201 7.38 9.39 9.27
N PRO A 202 6.79 9.98 10.33
CA PRO A 202 7.45 11.03 11.10
C PRO A 202 8.75 10.53 11.72
N THR A 203 9.86 11.26 11.52
CA THR A 203 11.15 10.90 12.11
C THR A 203 11.14 10.96 13.63
N SER A 204 10.26 11.78 14.23
CA SER A 204 10.03 11.85 15.67
C SER A 204 9.56 10.51 16.24
N TYR A 205 8.66 9.82 15.51
CA TYR A 205 8.20 8.48 15.90
C TYR A 205 9.33 7.46 15.85
N MET A 206 10.10 7.45 14.76
CA MET A 206 11.26 6.55 14.62
C MET A 206 12.29 6.79 15.73
N LYS A 207 12.58 8.06 16.07
CA LYS A 207 13.50 8.41 17.16
C LYS A 207 12.98 7.93 18.51
N ARG A 208 11.69 8.08 18.77
CA ARG A 208 11.06 7.64 20.02
C ARG A 208 11.17 6.14 20.21
N GLU A 209 10.87 5.35 19.18
CA GLU A 209 11.01 3.89 19.23
C GLU A 209 12.47 3.47 19.48
N ILE A 210 13.42 4.10 18.80
CA ILE A 210 14.85 3.84 19.01
C ILE A 210 15.27 4.22 20.42
N GLN A 211 14.80 5.34 20.97
CA GLN A 211 15.10 5.75 22.34
C GLN A 211 14.59 4.76 23.38
N VAL A 212 13.36 4.26 23.22
CA VAL A 212 12.80 3.24 24.12
C VAL A 212 13.62 1.96 24.10
N LEU A 213 13.99 1.47 22.92
CA LEU A 213 14.85 0.29 22.77
C LEU A 213 16.23 0.52 23.38
N THR A 214 16.84 1.65 23.07
CA THR A 214 18.18 2.00 23.56
C THR A 214 18.20 2.15 25.08
N SER A 215 17.21 2.81 25.66
CA SER A 215 17.10 2.95 27.13
C SER A 215 16.90 1.60 27.81
N SER A 216 16.13 0.70 27.21
CA SER A 216 15.92 -0.66 27.73
C SER A 216 17.23 -1.47 27.73
N ILE A 217 18.03 -1.37 26.66
CA ILE A 217 19.33 -2.03 26.56
C ILE A 217 20.30 -1.49 27.61
N TYR A 218 20.35 -0.17 27.79
CA TYR A 218 21.20 0.42 28.83
C TYR A 218 20.75 0.02 30.24
N ALA A 219 19.44 0.03 30.51
CA ALA A 219 18.93 -0.40 31.82
C ALA A 219 19.25 -1.87 32.11
N ALA A 220 19.08 -2.77 31.11
CA ALA A 220 19.46 -4.17 31.24
C ALA A 220 20.97 -4.36 31.46
N GLY A 221 21.80 -3.60 30.74
CA GLY A 221 23.24 -3.62 30.92
C GLY A 221 23.69 -3.19 32.31
N ILE A 222 23.15 -2.08 32.81
CA ILE A 222 23.43 -1.58 34.18
C ILE A 222 22.98 -2.62 35.21
N ALA A 223 21.78 -3.19 35.06
CA ALA A 223 21.27 -4.22 35.96
C ALA A 223 22.18 -5.47 35.98
N ALA A 224 22.68 -5.91 34.84
CA ALA A 224 23.60 -7.04 34.73
C ALA A 224 24.93 -6.76 35.44
N VAL A 225 25.48 -5.54 35.29
CA VAL A 225 26.71 -5.16 35.97
C VAL A 225 26.51 -5.12 37.50
N LEU A 226 25.41 -4.52 37.97
CA LEU A 226 25.08 -4.51 39.40
C LEU A 226 24.91 -5.88 40.00
N LEU A 227 24.19 -6.78 39.30
CA LEU A 227 24.04 -8.18 39.70
C LEU A 227 25.39 -8.91 39.76
N SER A 228 26.26 -8.69 38.77
CA SER A 228 27.59 -9.27 38.72
C SER A 228 28.44 -8.83 39.92
N VAL A 229 28.41 -7.53 40.26
CA VAL A 229 29.13 -6.99 41.44
C VAL A 229 28.55 -7.58 42.75
N LEU A 230 27.23 -7.61 42.90
CA LEU A 230 26.59 -8.22 44.06
C LEU A 230 26.96 -9.68 44.23
N PHE A 231 26.92 -10.42 43.13
CA PHE A 231 27.26 -11.83 43.10
C PHE A 231 28.76 -12.05 43.45
N SER A 232 29.65 -11.20 42.96
CA SER A 232 31.08 -11.22 43.30
C SER A 232 31.31 -10.97 44.79
N ILE A 233 30.64 -9.97 45.37
CA ILE A 233 30.71 -9.68 46.82
C ILE A 233 30.17 -10.89 47.63
N PHE A 234 29.05 -11.46 47.21
CA PHE A 234 28.45 -12.60 47.87
C PHE A 234 29.40 -13.83 47.88
N LEU A 235 29.97 -14.15 46.72
CA LEU A 235 30.95 -15.24 46.58
C LEU A 235 32.20 -14.98 47.42
N SER A 236 32.74 -13.76 47.39
CA SER A 236 33.90 -13.37 48.19
C SER A 236 33.65 -13.58 49.67
N ARG A 237 32.51 -13.15 50.19
CA ARG A 237 32.20 -13.27 51.62
C ARG A 237 31.83 -14.70 52.04
N ARG A 238 31.15 -15.47 51.21
CA ARG A 238 30.66 -16.77 51.58
C ARG A 238 31.59 -17.93 51.27
N ILE A 239 32.47 -17.80 50.33
CA ILE A 239 33.38 -18.85 49.91
C ILE A 239 34.83 -18.47 50.18
N VAL A 240 35.26 -17.34 49.65
CA VAL A 240 36.70 -16.98 49.71
C VAL A 240 37.13 -16.64 51.13
N ALA A 241 36.37 -15.88 51.89
CA ALA A 241 36.72 -15.48 53.24
C ALA A 241 36.89 -16.68 54.24
N PRO A 242 35.96 -17.68 54.26
CA PRO A 242 36.15 -18.87 55.09
C PRO A 242 37.35 -19.71 54.70
N VAL A 243 37.58 -19.91 53.38
CA VAL A 243 38.73 -20.67 52.87
C VAL A 243 40.06 -20.00 53.21
N ALA A 244 40.16 -18.67 53.08
CA ALA A 244 41.32 -17.91 53.47
C ALA A 244 41.63 -18.04 55.00
N ARG A 245 40.60 -18.03 55.85
CA ARG A 245 40.75 -18.25 57.29
C ARG A 245 41.25 -19.65 57.62
N LEU A 246 40.73 -20.69 56.92
CA LEU A 246 41.20 -22.05 57.12
C LEU A 246 42.66 -22.24 56.65
N MET A 247 43.06 -21.63 55.55
CA MET A 247 44.45 -21.65 55.10
C MET A 247 45.37 -21.00 56.13
N HIS A 248 44.98 -19.82 56.67
CA HIS A 248 45.81 -19.15 57.68
C HIS A 248 45.89 -19.96 58.98
N SER A 249 44.82 -20.65 59.40
CA SER A 249 44.84 -21.53 60.56
C SER A 249 45.71 -22.78 60.40
N VAL A 250 45.87 -23.27 59.15
CA VAL A 250 46.75 -24.40 58.85
C VAL A 250 48.20 -23.96 58.81
N GLU A 251 48.49 -22.73 58.41
CA GLU A 251 49.86 -22.19 58.35
C GLU A 251 50.37 -21.81 59.73
N GLU A 252 49.53 -21.58 60.72
CA GLU A 252 49.87 -21.31 62.12
C GLU A 252 50.03 -22.58 62.97
N LEU A 253 49.79 -23.78 62.42
CA LEU A 253 50.10 -25.03 63.11
C LEU A 253 51.58 -25.19 63.23
N PRO A 254 52.18 -25.14 64.45
CA PRO A 254 53.61 -25.37 64.60
C PRO A 254 53.93 -26.79 64.17
N LEU A 255 54.90 -26.90 63.23
CA LEU A 255 55.56 -28.16 62.99
C LEU A 255 56.34 -28.50 64.27
N GLU A 256 55.67 -29.15 65.22
CA GLU A 256 56.40 -29.81 66.30
C GLU A 256 57.27 -30.89 65.69
N ASP A 257 58.60 -30.61 65.72
CA ASP A 257 59.61 -31.60 65.49
C ASP A 257 59.48 -32.77 66.49
N GLU A 258 58.86 -33.84 66.05
CA GLU A 258 58.94 -35.08 66.74
C GLU A 258 59.99 -35.98 65.96
N ILE A 259 61.25 -35.65 66.23
CA ILE A 259 62.32 -36.58 65.96
C ILE A 259 63.15 -36.66 67.25
N ALA A 260 62.91 -37.67 68.06
CA ALA A 260 63.77 -38.21 69.06
C ALA A 260 63.77 -39.73 69.00
#